data_277e3c3e866c5cec685b5b70aab95d9b
#
_entry.id   277e3c3e866c5cec685b5b70aab95d9b
#
_cell.length_a   1.000
_cell.length_b   1.000
_cell.length_c   1.000
_cell.angle_alpha   90.00
_cell.angle_beta   90.00
_cell.angle_gamma   90.00
#
_symmetry.space_group_name_H-M   'P 1'
#
loop_
_entity.id
_entity.type
_entity.pdbx_description
1 polymer ?
#
loop_
_entity_poly.entity_id
_entity_poly.type
_entity_poly.pdbx_seq_one_letter_code
_entity_poly.pdbx_strand_id
1 'polypeptide(L)'
;MAENSAPLPHKLTLDERKKLSLTGAREVIHFDEELVELDTARGNLMIQGSNLRLKCLSLEDGAVVIQGTISGILYDEPKQKRGFFR
;
A
#
# COMPACT_ATOMS: atom_id res chain seq x y z
N MET A 1 23.17 14.56 -1.37
CA MET A 1 22.76 14.74 -0.78
C MET A 1 21.89 14.04 -0.02
N ALA A 2 21.62 14.35 0.89
CA ALA A 2 20.91 13.59 1.70
C ALA A 2 19.66 13.16 1.21
N GLU A 3 19.11 13.91 0.43
CA GLU A 3 17.90 13.56 -0.04
C GLU A 3 17.96 12.35 -0.76
N ASN A 4 19.08 12.01 -1.21
CA ASN A 4 19.10 10.87 -1.91
C ASN A 4 18.91 9.68 -1.16
N SER A 5 19.12 9.69 0.11
CA SER A 5 18.94 8.49 0.84
C SER A 5 17.56 8.38 1.36
N ALA A 6 16.72 9.31 1.13
CA ALA A 6 15.37 9.21 1.62
C ALA A 6 14.57 8.25 0.80
N PRO A 7 13.64 7.54 1.38
CA PRO A 7 12.82 6.63 0.62
C PRO A 7 11.89 7.43 -0.28
N LEU A 8 11.32 6.79 -1.25
CA LEU A 8 10.40 7.45 -2.12
C LEU A 8 9.17 7.87 -1.35
N PRO A 9 8.56 8.96 -1.72
CA PRO A 9 7.36 9.37 -1.03
C PRO A 9 6.26 8.39 -1.28
N HIS A 10 5.30 8.37 -0.41
CA HIS A 10 4.17 7.47 -0.58
C HIS A 10 3.24 8.07 -1.63
N LYS A 11 3.02 7.32 -2.69
CA LYS A 11 2.16 7.76 -3.74
C LYS A 11 1.43 6.55 -4.25
N LEU A 12 0.18 6.68 -4.55
CA LEU A 12 -0.63 5.58 -5.00
C LEU A 12 -1.42 5.97 -6.22
N THR A 13 -1.43 5.12 -7.23
CA THR A 13 -2.24 5.35 -8.40
C THR A 13 -3.07 4.11 -8.68
N LEU A 14 -4.28 4.29 -9.13
CA LEU A 14 -5.18 3.21 -9.42
C LEU A 14 -5.69 3.38 -10.83
N ASP A 15 -5.48 2.37 -11.68
CA ASP A 15 -5.82 2.44 -13.07
C ASP A 15 -6.93 1.48 -13.36
N GLU A 16 -8.08 1.97 -13.76
CA GLU A 16 -9.23 1.17 -14.12
C GLU A 16 -9.63 0.18 -13.04
N ARG A 17 -9.32 0.44 -11.80
CA ARG A 17 -9.56 -0.44 -10.68
C ARG A 17 -8.94 -1.83 -10.88
N LYS A 18 -7.99 -1.93 -11.80
CA LYS A 18 -7.35 -3.19 -12.06
C LYS A 18 -5.87 -3.22 -11.85
N LYS A 19 -5.24 -2.07 -11.76
CA LYS A 19 -3.82 -2.03 -11.52
C LYS A 19 -3.53 -0.94 -10.51
N LEU A 20 -2.95 -1.30 -9.40
CA LEU A 20 -2.60 -0.35 -8.37
C LEU A 20 -1.10 -0.29 -8.28
N SER A 21 -0.55 0.91 -8.36
CA SER A 21 0.88 1.11 -8.22
C SER A 21 1.10 2.01 -7.04
N LEU A 22 2.06 1.71 -6.22
CA LEU A 22 2.35 2.58 -5.10
C LEU A 22 3.83 2.63 -4.79
N THR A 23 4.25 3.69 -4.14
CA THR A 23 5.61 3.83 -3.67
C THR A 23 5.53 4.14 -2.17
N GLY A 24 6.62 4.04 -1.49
CA GLY A 24 6.65 4.32 -0.06
C GLY A 24 6.25 3.15 0.81
N ALA A 25 6.18 1.94 0.24
CA ALA A 25 5.87 0.76 1.02
C ALA A 25 7.11 0.31 1.76
N ARG A 26 6.94 -0.14 2.98
CA ARG A 26 8.06 -0.60 3.78
C ARG A 26 8.04 -2.09 4.00
N GLU A 27 6.87 -2.67 4.03
CA GLU A 27 6.77 -4.08 4.30
C GLU A 27 5.44 -4.64 3.85
N VAL A 28 5.39 -5.89 3.42
CA VAL A 28 4.16 -6.54 3.10
C VAL A 28 3.77 -7.34 4.35
N ILE A 29 2.64 -6.98 4.96
CA ILE A 29 2.20 -7.63 6.16
C ILE A 29 1.38 -8.86 5.84
N HIS A 30 0.54 -8.78 4.84
CA HIS A 30 -0.34 -9.88 4.48
C HIS A 30 -0.66 -9.80 3.01
N PHE A 31 -0.71 -10.93 2.34
CA PHE A 31 -1.09 -10.93 0.95
C PHE A 31 -1.90 -12.18 0.63
N ASP A 32 -3.09 -12.01 0.08
CA ASP A 32 -3.80 -13.11 -0.53
C ASP A 32 -4.63 -12.55 -1.67
N GLU A 33 -5.43 -13.36 -2.31
CA GLU A 33 -6.15 -12.93 -3.49
C GLU A 33 -7.24 -11.93 -3.21
N GLU A 34 -7.63 -11.75 -1.99
CA GLU A 34 -8.68 -10.84 -1.66
C GLU A 34 -8.24 -9.67 -0.79
N LEU A 35 -7.07 -9.77 -0.19
CA LEU A 35 -6.62 -8.71 0.69
C LEU A 35 -5.10 -8.61 0.65
N VAL A 36 -4.62 -7.40 0.48
CA VAL A 36 -3.19 -7.13 0.59
C VAL A 36 -3.04 -6.06 1.66
N GLU A 37 -2.17 -6.32 2.62
CA GLU A 37 -1.93 -5.35 3.67
C GLU A 37 -0.47 -4.99 3.68
N LEU A 38 -0.18 -3.71 3.66
CA LEU A 38 1.18 -3.21 3.56
C LEU A 38 1.43 -2.17 4.63
N ASP A 39 2.67 -2.09 5.09
CA ASP A 39 3.06 -1.02 5.97
C ASP A 39 3.70 0.04 5.10
N THR A 40 3.26 1.27 5.21
CA THR A 40 3.81 2.36 4.42
C THR A 40 4.25 3.48 5.34
N ALA A 41 4.93 4.44 4.79
CA ALA A 41 5.38 5.59 5.55
C ALA A 41 4.21 6.40 6.09
N ARG A 42 3.01 6.19 5.57
CA ARG A 42 1.86 6.94 6.02
C ARG A 42 0.83 6.08 6.74
N GLY A 43 1.19 4.89 7.16
CA GLY A 43 0.29 4.02 7.90
C GLY A 43 0.11 2.70 7.21
N ASN A 44 -0.71 1.85 7.78
CA ASN A 44 -0.98 0.56 7.17
C ASN A 44 -2.01 0.75 6.08
N LEU A 45 -1.79 0.12 4.95
CA LEU A 45 -2.66 0.25 3.81
C LEU A 45 -3.27 -1.11 3.52
N MET A 46 -4.58 -1.18 3.40
CA MET A 46 -5.25 -2.41 3.08
C MET A 46 -5.93 -2.28 1.73
N ILE A 47 -5.69 -3.21 0.84
CA ILE A 47 -6.25 -3.19 -0.49
C ILE A 47 -7.13 -4.42 -0.61
N GLN A 48 -8.39 -4.22 -0.89
CA GLN A 48 -9.35 -5.30 -0.96
C GLN A 48 -9.81 -5.51 -2.39
N GLY A 49 -10.09 -6.74 -2.73
CA GLY A 49 -10.55 -7.01 -4.08
C GLY A 49 -10.68 -8.48 -4.34
N SER A 50 -10.49 -8.88 -5.58
CA SER A 50 -10.53 -10.29 -5.94
C SER A 50 -9.48 -10.55 -6.99
N ASN A 51 -8.95 -11.75 -6.96
CA ASN A 51 -7.90 -12.18 -7.87
C ASN A 51 -6.70 -11.24 -7.85
N LEU A 52 -6.37 -10.75 -6.66
CA LEU A 52 -5.26 -9.82 -6.53
C LEU A 52 -3.94 -10.55 -6.71
N ARG A 53 -3.02 -9.94 -7.44
CA ARG A 53 -1.72 -10.52 -7.67
C ARG A 53 -0.65 -9.47 -7.49
N LEU A 54 0.44 -9.86 -6.86
CA LEU A 54 1.52 -8.94 -6.63
C LEU A 54 2.45 -9.05 -7.82
N LYS A 55 2.45 -8.08 -8.69
CA LYS A 55 3.21 -8.16 -9.93
C LYS A 55 4.62 -7.63 -9.79
N CYS A 56 4.85 -6.72 -8.90
CA CYS A 56 6.17 -6.16 -8.73
C CYS A 56 6.33 -5.75 -7.28
N LEU A 57 7.46 -6.05 -6.71
CA LEU A 57 7.72 -5.69 -5.34
C LEU A 57 9.19 -5.34 -5.21
N SER A 58 9.47 -4.11 -4.88
CA SER A 58 10.83 -3.67 -4.65
C SER A 58 10.83 -2.87 -3.36
N LEU A 59 11.15 -3.53 -2.27
CA LEU A 59 11.11 -2.84 -1.01
C LEU A 59 12.26 -1.87 -0.82
N GLU A 60 13.30 -2.00 -1.62
CA GLU A 60 14.36 -1.04 -1.56
C GLU A 60 13.83 0.31 -1.97
N ASP A 61 12.97 0.37 -2.96
CA ASP A 61 12.40 1.60 -3.42
C ASP A 61 11.04 1.85 -2.80
N GLY A 62 10.47 0.85 -2.20
CA GLY A 62 9.12 0.93 -1.71
C GLY A 62 8.08 0.82 -2.81
N ALA A 63 8.46 0.27 -3.95
CA ALA A 63 7.54 0.21 -5.10
C ALA A 63 6.81 -1.11 -5.15
N VAL A 64 5.51 -1.06 -5.30
CA VAL A 64 4.68 -2.25 -5.34
C VAL A 64 3.64 -2.08 -6.43
N VAL A 65 3.42 -3.13 -7.21
CA VAL A 65 2.37 -3.10 -8.24
C VAL A 65 1.48 -4.31 -8.00
N ILE A 66 0.19 -4.08 -7.87
CA ILE A 66 -0.80 -5.12 -7.61
C ILE A 66 -1.81 -5.07 -8.73
N GLN A 67 -2.14 -6.23 -9.28
CA GLN A 67 -3.15 -6.32 -10.32
C GLN A 67 -4.29 -7.20 -9.85
N GLY A 68 -5.44 -7.02 -10.41
CA GLY A 68 -6.63 -7.76 -10.05
C GLY A 68 -7.81 -6.81 -10.06
N THR A 69 -8.90 -7.20 -9.46
CA THR A 69 -10.05 -6.32 -9.37
C THR A 69 -10.00 -5.68 -7.99
N ILE A 70 -9.84 -4.39 -7.92
CA ILE A 70 -9.69 -3.70 -6.65
C ILE A 70 -11.01 -3.05 -6.27
N SER A 71 -11.52 -3.42 -5.11
CA SER A 71 -12.80 -2.92 -4.67
C SER A 71 -12.68 -1.91 -3.54
N GLY A 72 -11.59 -1.90 -2.82
CA GLY A 72 -11.46 -0.95 -1.72
C GLY A 72 -10.02 -0.69 -1.36
N ILE A 73 -9.75 0.49 -0.87
CA ILE A 73 -8.44 0.88 -0.40
C ILE A 73 -8.66 1.60 0.90
N LEU A 74 -7.98 1.17 1.95
CA LEU A 74 -8.22 1.71 3.26
C LEU A 74 -6.91 1.88 4.01
N TYR A 75 -6.74 3.01 4.65
CA TYR A 75 -5.59 3.22 5.51
C TYR A 75 -6.01 2.98 6.95
N ASP A 76 -5.17 2.32 7.70
CA ASP A 76 -5.43 2.06 9.09
C ASP A 76 -4.33 2.70 9.90
N GLU A 77 -4.69 3.62 10.75
CA GLU A 77 -3.73 4.28 11.60
C GLU A 77 -4.09 4.05 13.02
N PRO A 78 -3.66 3.00 13.59
CA PRO A 78 -4.04 2.61 14.89
C PRO A 78 -3.95 3.65 15.94
N LYS A 79 -2.98 4.49 15.94
CA LYS A 79 -2.92 5.35 16.90
C LYS A 79 -3.84 6.43 16.80
N GLN A 80 -4.33 6.71 15.75
CA GLN A 80 -5.22 7.68 15.64
C GLN A 80 -6.49 7.45 16.17
N LYS A 81 -6.91 6.33 16.20
CA LYS A 81 -8.19 6.08 16.52
C LYS A 81 -8.51 6.51 17.75
N ARG A 82 -7.74 6.56 18.65
CA ARG A 82 -8.20 6.82 19.80
C ARG A 82 -8.50 8.17 19.89
N GLY A 83 -8.04 8.95 19.45
CA GLY A 83 -8.39 10.18 19.60
C GLY A 83 -9.59 10.60 19.10
N PHE A 84 -10.11 10.13 18.44
CA PHE A 84 -11.13 10.51 17.73
C PHE A 84 -12.37 10.42 18.13
N PHE A 85 -12.76 10.13 18.61
CA PHE A 85 -13.82 9.80 18.99
C PHE A 85 -14.26 10.11 19.96
N ARG A 86 -14.22 10.33 20.20
CA ARG A 86 -14.43 10.53 21.03
C ARG A 86 -14.69 10.74 21.28
#